data_e14657f6040758ac9b5f27780f970fa7
#
_entry.id   e14657f6040758ac9b5f27780f970fa7
#
_cell.length_a   1.000
_cell.length_b   1.000
_cell.length_c   1.000
_cell.angle_alpha   90.00
_cell.angle_beta   90.00
_cell.angle_gamma   90.00
#
_symmetry.space_group_name_H-M   'P 1'
#
loop_
_entity.id
_entity.type
_entity.pdbx_description
1 polymer ?
#
loop_
_entity_poly.entity_id
_entity_poly.type
_entity_poly.pdbx_seq_one_letter_code
_entity_poly.pdbx_strand_id
1 'polypeptide(L)'
;MSAGRCICREVRPDDRKALISLWVRVFGDAPELVEAFLDLLPEMGTGVIEEENGALLGAAYLVDGFTLVAPDAAPEKCGYLYAVAVEEHARRKGIGARLSQAAAEIGRMRGAELICTLPAEHSLYRWYASVLSLHEVTQRVLYFSPVIPPAEFLSAEEYAQRREALLAGCCHVRLSSAAIRFQEKLCQCYGGGFYAVGDGIFCACREEEGWRIPELLCPGENLPAWDGLRAEEGPYLCSDLPFPDGCIWNLSFD
;
A
#
# COMPACT_ATOMS: atom_id res chain seq x y z
N MET A 1 8.30 38.65 -15.23
CA MET A 1 7.63 37.31 -15.30
C MET A 1 7.18 37.02 -13.89
N SER A 2 5.85 37.00 -13.64
CA SER A 2 5.28 36.67 -12.31
C SER A 2 5.65 35.21 -12.04
N ALA A 3 6.33 34.92 -10.95
CA ALA A 3 6.54 33.56 -10.49
C ALA A 3 5.15 32.92 -10.30
N GLY A 4 4.87 31.82 -10.98
CA GLY A 4 3.63 31.08 -10.84
C GLY A 4 3.42 30.71 -9.36
N ARG A 5 2.20 30.89 -8.86
CA ARG A 5 1.88 30.54 -7.46
C ARG A 5 1.76 29.02 -7.37
N CYS A 6 2.75 28.41 -6.74
CA CYS A 6 2.72 26.98 -6.40
C CYS A 6 1.87 26.79 -5.14
N ILE A 7 0.90 25.90 -5.17
CA ILE A 7 -0.03 25.63 -4.07
C ILE A 7 -0.01 24.15 -3.75
N CYS A 8 0.25 23.80 -2.50
CA CYS A 8 0.03 22.46 -1.96
C CYS A 8 -1.28 22.44 -1.18
N ARG A 9 -2.17 21.49 -1.50
CA ARG A 9 -3.50 21.36 -0.87
C ARG A 9 -4.02 19.95 -0.91
N GLU A 10 -5.02 19.66 -0.11
CA GLU A 10 -5.74 18.38 -0.21
C GLU A 10 -6.47 18.24 -1.55
N VAL A 11 -6.63 16.98 -1.96
CA VAL A 11 -7.37 16.55 -3.15
C VAL A 11 -8.85 16.94 -3.03
N ARG A 12 -9.44 17.33 -4.15
CA ARG A 12 -10.87 17.64 -4.32
C ARG A 12 -11.50 16.74 -5.39
N PRO A 13 -12.82 16.57 -5.38
CA PRO A 13 -13.51 15.77 -6.43
C PRO A 13 -13.18 16.20 -7.87
N ASP A 14 -13.01 17.49 -8.11
CA ASP A 14 -12.69 18.04 -9.44
C ASP A 14 -11.29 17.67 -9.94
N ASP A 15 -10.38 17.25 -9.04
CA ASP A 15 -9.02 16.85 -9.42
C ASP A 15 -8.98 15.42 -10.02
N ARG A 16 -10.05 14.64 -9.86
CA ARG A 16 -10.11 13.21 -10.20
C ARG A 16 -9.50 12.87 -11.55
N LYS A 17 -9.92 13.58 -12.61
CA LYS A 17 -9.45 13.31 -13.98
C LYS A 17 -7.94 13.55 -14.13
N ALA A 18 -7.43 14.62 -13.53
CA ALA A 18 -6.00 14.94 -13.56
C ALA A 18 -5.17 13.92 -12.76
N LEU A 19 -5.70 13.46 -11.61
CA LEU A 19 -5.05 12.45 -10.77
C LEU A 19 -4.95 11.09 -11.47
N ILE A 20 -6.04 10.61 -12.10
CA ILE A 20 -6.02 9.37 -12.89
C ILE A 20 -4.96 9.49 -13.99
N SER A 21 -4.96 10.59 -14.73
CA SER A 21 -4.03 10.83 -15.81
C SER A 21 -2.56 10.87 -15.35
N LEU A 22 -2.27 11.50 -14.21
CA LEU A 22 -0.93 11.54 -13.61
C LEU A 22 -0.49 10.15 -13.18
N TRP A 23 -1.35 9.42 -12.45
CA TRP A 23 -1.05 8.10 -11.93
C TRP A 23 -0.74 7.11 -13.06
N VAL A 24 -1.60 7.01 -14.06
CA VAL A 24 -1.40 6.14 -15.23
C VAL A 24 -0.06 6.44 -15.94
N ARG A 25 0.29 7.73 -16.09
CA ARG A 25 1.58 8.10 -16.70
C ARG A 25 2.80 7.72 -15.87
N VAL A 26 2.68 7.79 -14.55
CA VAL A 26 3.83 7.59 -13.65
C VAL A 26 4.03 6.11 -13.32
N PHE A 27 2.94 5.38 -13.07
CA PHE A 27 3.01 3.99 -12.58
C PHE A 27 2.61 2.96 -13.64
N GLY A 28 1.85 3.35 -14.67
CA GLY A 28 1.42 2.43 -15.73
C GLY A 28 0.21 1.57 -15.38
N ASP A 29 -0.40 1.79 -14.20
CA ASP A 29 -1.57 1.05 -13.77
C ASP A 29 -2.80 1.31 -14.66
N ALA A 30 -3.71 0.33 -14.71
CA ALA A 30 -4.96 0.46 -15.42
C ALA A 30 -5.83 1.61 -14.81
N PRO A 31 -6.48 2.45 -15.64
CA PRO A 31 -7.34 3.53 -15.14
C PRO A 31 -8.39 3.05 -14.15
N GLU A 32 -8.95 1.85 -14.35
CA GLU A 32 -9.99 1.24 -13.52
C GLU A 32 -9.50 0.97 -12.08
N LEU A 33 -8.22 0.62 -11.93
CA LEU A 33 -7.60 0.45 -10.61
C LEU A 33 -7.47 1.79 -9.89
N VAL A 34 -7.02 2.83 -10.60
CA VAL A 34 -6.89 4.17 -10.05
C VAL A 34 -8.25 4.75 -9.66
N GLU A 35 -9.27 4.53 -10.49
CA GLU A 35 -10.65 4.92 -10.19
C GLU A 35 -11.16 4.25 -8.92
N ALA A 36 -10.97 2.93 -8.79
CA ALA A 36 -11.34 2.18 -7.59
C ALA A 36 -10.62 2.68 -6.33
N PHE A 37 -9.32 3.03 -6.44
CA PHE A 37 -8.59 3.65 -5.35
C PHE A 37 -9.20 4.99 -4.93
N LEU A 38 -9.45 5.89 -5.89
CA LEU A 38 -10.01 7.21 -5.62
C LEU A 38 -11.44 7.15 -5.06
N ASP A 39 -12.23 6.13 -5.43
CA ASP A 39 -13.57 5.90 -4.88
C ASP A 39 -13.52 5.49 -3.40
N LEU A 40 -12.53 4.69 -3.02
CA LEU A 40 -12.35 4.20 -1.65
C LEU A 40 -11.51 5.14 -0.77
N LEU A 41 -10.77 6.07 -1.37
CA LEU A 41 -9.86 6.98 -0.66
C LEU A 41 -10.56 7.76 0.49
N PRO A 42 -11.78 8.30 0.34
CA PRO A 42 -12.46 9.00 1.44
C PRO A 42 -12.73 8.14 2.68
N GLU A 43 -12.83 6.81 2.52
CA GLU A 43 -13.06 5.87 3.62
C GLU A 43 -11.76 5.39 4.28
N MET A 44 -10.61 5.49 3.58
CA MET A 44 -9.34 4.93 4.05
C MET A 44 -8.18 5.92 4.07
N GLY A 45 -8.42 7.22 3.80
CA GLY A 45 -7.33 8.18 3.78
C GLY A 45 -7.66 9.51 3.14
N THR A 46 -6.62 10.16 2.62
CA THR A 46 -6.71 11.42 1.88
C THR A 46 -5.58 11.52 0.86
N GLY A 47 -5.65 12.52 -0.02
CA GLY A 47 -4.58 12.85 -0.94
C GLY A 47 -4.19 14.32 -0.85
N VAL A 48 -2.95 14.61 -1.22
CA VAL A 48 -2.42 15.98 -1.38
C VAL A 48 -1.89 16.17 -2.79
N ILE A 49 -2.05 17.35 -3.31
CA ILE A 49 -1.53 17.74 -4.62
C ILE A 49 -0.68 19.00 -4.52
N GLU A 50 0.23 19.14 -5.48
CA GLU A 50 0.89 20.41 -5.77
C GLU A 50 0.53 20.85 -7.17
N GLU A 51 0.08 22.09 -7.31
CA GLU A 51 -0.32 22.69 -8.58
C GLU A 51 0.34 24.04 -8.80
N GLU A 52 0.57 24.39 -10.06
CA GLU A 52 1.04 25.71 -10.47
C GLU A 52 0.13 26.26 -11.57
N ASN A 53 -0.47 27.43 -11.33
CA ASN A 53 -1.42 28.07 -12.25
C ASN A 53 -2.57 27.15 -12.69
N GLY A 54 -3.04 26.29 -11.80
CA GLY A 54 -4.11 25.32 -12.07
C GLY A 54 -3.67 24.05 -12.80
N ALA A 55 -2.38 23.89 -13.09
CA ALA A 55 -1.84 22.65 -13.63
C ALA A 55 -1.29 21.75 -12.51
N LEU A 56 -1.73 20.50 -12.46
CA LEU A 56 -1.25 19.50 -11.51
C LEU A 56 0.23 19.18 -11.79
N LEU A 57 1.07 19.31 -10.78
CA LEU A 57 2.50 18.98 -10.85
C LEU A 57 2.83 17.66 -10.17
N GLY A 58 2.05 17.25 -9.18
CA GLY A 58 2.24 16.00 -8.47
C GLY A 58 1.14 15.74 -7.45
N ALA A 59 1.11 14.50 -6.98
CA ALA A 59 0.19 14.03 -5.96
C ALA A 59 0.88 13.02 -5.04
N ALA A 60 0.40 12.92 -3.81
CA ALA A 60 0.74 11.87 -2.86
C ALA A 60 -0.50 11.51 -2.06
N TYR A 61 -0.61 10.25 -1.64
CA TYR A 61 -1.75 9.79 -0.87
C TYR A 61 -1.29 9.29 0.49
N LEU A 62 -2.10 9.56 1.49
CA LEU A 62 -1.96 8.98 2.82
C LEU A 62 -3.13 8.04 3.06
N VAL A 63 -2.84 6.77 3.23
CA VAL A 63 -3.82 5.76 3.63
C VAL A 63 -3.71 5.59 5.14
N ASP A 64 -4.79 5.88 5.86
CA ASP A 64 -4.88 5.76 7.32
C ASP A 64 -5.74 4.55 7.75
N GLY A 65 -6.02 3.65 6.80
CA GLY A 65 -6.74 2.40 7.00
C GLY A 65 -5.88 1.24 7.51
N PHE A 66 -4.68 1.49 8.03
CA PHE A 66 -3.78 0.51 8.59
C PHE A 66 -3.63 0.71 10.10
N THR A 67 -3.57 -0.40 10.84
CA THR A 67 -3.39 -0.39 12.30
C THR A 67 -2.39 -1.47 12.69
N LEU A 68 -1.31 -1.10 13.36
CA LEU A 68 -0.38 -2.04 13.96
C LEU A 68 -1.02 -2.65 15.20
N VAL A 69 -1.08 -3.96 15.25
CA VAL A 69 -1.65 -4.74 16.35
C VAL A 69 -0.56 -5.66 16.89
N ALA A 70 -0.28 -5.54 18.18
CA ALA A 70 0.63 -6.43 18.89
C ALA A 70 -0.09 -7.04 20.11
N PRO A 71 0.24 -8.29 20.52
CA PRO A 71 -0.50 -9.00 21.57
C PRO A 71 -0.59 -8.27 22.90
N ASP A 72 0.47 -7.58 23.30
CA ASP A 72 0.61 -6.97 24.62
C ASP A 72 0.67 -5.42 24.56
N ALA A 73 0.25 -4.81 23.46
CA ALA A 73 0.25 -3.36 23.28
C ALA A 73 -1.10 -2.84 22.78
N ALA A 74 -1.35 -1.56 23.02
CA ALA A 74 -2.49 -0.88 22.41
C ALA A 74 -2.30 -0.82 20.88
N PRO A 75 -3.36 -0.98 20.08
CA PRO A 75 -3.25 -0.82 18.63
C PRO A 75 -2.81 0.58 18.25
N GLU A 76 -1.85 0.69 17.33
CA GLU A 76 -1.31 1.96 16.85
C GLU A 76 -1.76 2.26 15.41
N LYS A 77 -2.29 3.46 15.18
CA LYS A 77 -2.74 3.88 13.86
C LYS A 77 -1.55 4.22 12.97
N CYS A 78 -1.48 3.59 11.79
CA CYS A 78 -0.43 3.82 10.80
C CYS A 78 -0.92 4.77 9.70
N GLY A 79 -0.14 5.78 9.38
CA GLY A 79 -0.28 6.58 8.17
C GLY A 79 0.62 6.01 7.07
N TYR A 80 0.04 5.32 6.10
CA TYR A 80 0.78 4.72 4.99
C TYR A 80 0.83 5.70 3.81
N LEU A 81 2.04 6.20 3.53
CA LEU A 81 2.28 7.07 2.38
C LEU A 81 2.34 6.20 1.12
N TYR A 82 1.46 6.49 0.17
CA TYR A 82 1.23 5.68 -1.01
C TYR A 82 1.23 6.52 -2.29
N ALA A 83 1.71 5.95 -3.40
CA ALA A 83 1.65 6.48 -4.76
C ALA A 83 2.07 7.96 -4.88
N VAL A 84 3.30 8.28 -4.46
CA VAL A 84 3.88 9.62 -4.64
C VAL A 84 4.28 9.81 -6.10
N ALA A 85 3.53 10.60 -6.82
CA ALA A 85 3.69 10.86 -8.25
C ALA A 85 4.07 12.32 -8.53
N VAL A 86 5.04 12.55 -9.41
CA VAL A 86 5.43 13.90 -9.88
C VAL A 86 5.58 13.88 -11.39
N GLU A 87 4.97 14.86 -12.07
CA GLU A 87 5.09 15.06 -13.49
C GLU A 87 6.58 15.14 -13.91
N GLU A 88 6.94 14.50 -14.99
CA GLU A 88 8.34 14.37 -15.42
C GLU A 88 9.07 15.72 -15.52
N HIS A 89 8.42 16.71 -16.14
CA HIS A 89 8.97 18.06 -16.30
C HIS A 89 9.09 18.85 -14.99
N ALA A 90 8.44 18.37 -13.92
CA ALA A 90 8.42 18.98 -12.59
C ALA A 90 9.33 18.26 -11.58
N ARG A 91 9.92 17.14 -11.95
CA ARG A 91 10.85 16.38 -11.09
C ARG A 91 12.09 17.17 -10.72
N ARG A 92 12.77 16.77 -9.64
CA ARG A 92 13.99 17.40 -9.11
C ARG A 92 13.83 18.84 -8.63
N LYS A 93 12.59 19.30 -8.41
CA LYS A 93 12.23 20.63 -7.83
C LYS A 93 11.74 20.53 -6.38
N GLY A 94 11.94 19.38 -5.72
CA GLY A 94 11.53 19.15 -4.33
C GLY A 94 10.03 18.88 -4.15
N ILE A 95 9.24 18.77 -5.23
CA ILE A 95 7.77 18.57 -5.15
C ILE A 95 7.43 17.29 -4.40
N GLY A 96 8.05 16.15 -4.74
CA GLY A 96 7.81 14.89 -4.06
C GLY A 96 8.07 14.98 -2.55
N ALA A 97 9.12 15.69 -2.13
CA ALA A 97 9.43 15.88 -0.71
C ALA A 97 8.33 16.70 0.00
N ARG A 98 7.91 17.83 -0.59
CA ARG A 98 6.83 18.64 -0.01
C ARG A 98 5.51 17.88 0.08
N LEU A 99 5.14 17.13 -0.96
CA LEU A 99 3.95 16.28 -0.98
C LEU A 99 4.00 15.21 0.11
N SER A 100 5.14 14.51 0.24
CA SER A 100 5.32 13.48 1.25
C SER A 100 5.27 14.04 2.67
N GLN A 101 5.88 15.20 2.90
CA GLN A 101 5.84 15.91 4.19
C GLN A 101 4.42 16.37 4.52
N ALA A 102 3.71 16.98 3.56
CA ALA A 102 2.33 17.42 3.75
C ALA A 102 1.38 16.24 4.03
N ALA A 103 1.52 15.13 3.30
CA ALA A 103 0.74 13.92 3.55
C ALA A 103 1.02 13.34 4.94
N ALA A 104 2.29 13.26 5.35
CA ALA A 104 2.67 12.79 6.69
C ALA A 104 2.12 13.70 7.81
N GLU A 105 2.17 15.03 7.63
CA GLU A 105 1.61 16.00 8.57
C GLU A 105 0.08 15.82 8.73
N ILE A 106 -0.64 15.67 7.62
CA ILE A 106 -2.07 15.37 7.65
C ILE A 106 -2.34 14.04 8.37
N GLY A 107 -1.52 13.02 8.13
CA GLY A 107 -1.61 11.74 8.85
C GLY A 107 -1.52 11.92 10.36
N ARG A 108 -0.53 12.68 10.82
CA ARG A 108 -0.37 13.00 12.24
C ARG A 108 -1.58 13.76 12.80
N MET A 109 -2.10 14.75 12.07
CA MET A 109 -3.31 15.47 12.47
C MET A 109 -4.55 14.56 12.53
N ARG A 110 -4.61 13.52 11.71
CA ARG A 110 -5.68 12.50 11.70
C ARG A 110 -5.43 11.37 12.71
N GLY A 111 -4.40 11.51 13.55
CA GLY A 111 -4.10 10.60 14.65
C GLY A 111 -3.20 9.42 14.28
N ALA A 112 -2.48 9.45 13.16
CA ALA A 112 -1.46 8.46 12.89
C ALA A 112 -0.33 8.57 13.91
N GLU A 113 -0.01 7.46 14.57
CA GLU A 113 1.06 7.37 15.57
C GLU A 113 2.41 7.06 14.93
N LEU A 114 2.39 6.48 13.74
CA LEU A 114 3.57 6.26 12.91
C LEU A 114 3.27 6.54 11.44
N ILE A 115 4.30 6.93 10.69
CA ILE A 115 4.26 7.12 9.23
C ILE A 115 5.14 6.06 8.58
N CYS A 116 4.62 5.40 7.57
CA CYS A 116 5.32 4.34 6.88
C CYS A 116 5.10 4.39 5.36
N THR A 117 5.94 3.71 4.61
CA THR A 117 5.82 3.52 3.16
C THR A 117 6.58 2.27 2.73
N LEU A 118 6.21 1.72 1.58
CA LEU A 118 6.96 0.69 0.89
C LEU A 118 7.65 1.31 -0.33
N PRO A 119 8.98 1.57 -0.28
CA PRO A 119 9.68 2.14 -1.41
C PRO A 119 9.72 1.17 -2.59
N ALA A 120 9.32 1.63 -3.78
CA ALA A 120 9.30 0.81 -5.00
C ALA A 120 10.70 0.49 -5.54
N GLU A 121 11.72 1.30 -5.19
CA GLU A 121 13.10 1.15 -5.67
C GLU A 121 14.11 1.38 -4.55
N HIS A 122 15.26 0.71 -4.66
CA HIS A 122 16.32 0.83 -3.66
C HIS A 122 16.81 2.27 -3.43
N SER A 123 16.81 3.10 -4.47
CA SER A 123 17.18 4.52 -4.37
C SER A 123 16.26 5.33 -3.45
N LEU A 124 14.99 4.94 -3.33
CA LEU A 124 13.98 5.66 -2.55
C LEU A 124 14.14 5.44 -1.03
N TYR A 125 14.80 4.38 -0.57
CA TYR A 125 15.07 4.18 0.87
C TYR A 125 15.84 5.36 1.46
N ARG A 126 16.95 5.74 0.82
CA ARG A 126 17.75 6.90 1.24
C ARG A 126 16.99 8.21 1.12
N TRP A 127 16.14 8.31 0.10
CA TRP A 127 15.33 9.50 -0.11
C TRP A 127 14.30 9.66 0.99
N TYR A 128 13.52 8.62 1.32
CA TYR A 128 12.55 8.66 2.42
C TYR A 128 13.22 8.87 3.79
N ALA A 129 14.40 8.29 4.01
CA ALA A 129 15.19 8.58 5.21
C ALA A 129 15.54 10.06 5.34
N SER A 130 15.88 10.72 4.22
CA SER A 130 16.23 12.15 4.22
C SER A 130 15.03 13.10 4.32
N VAL A 131 13.86 12.69 3.79
CA VAL A 131 12.65 13.55 3.70
C VAL A 131 11.75 13.41 4.91
N LEU A 132 11.60 12.21 5.46
CA LEU A 132 10.65 11.86 6.52
C LEU A 132 11.29 11.11 7.70
N SER A 133 12.61 10.91 7.69
CA SER A 133 13.33 10.11 8.69
C SER A 133 12.83 8.67 8.80
N LEU A 134 12.38 8.08 7.67
CA LEU A 134 11.93 6.69 7.65
C LEU A 134 13.12 5.74 7.58
N HIS A 135 13.03 4.65 8.34
CA HIS A 135 14.04 3.58 8.39
C HIS A 135 13.40 2.23 8.06
N GLU A 136 14.18 1.31 7.56
CA GLU A 136 13.74 -0.07 7.31
C GLU A 136 13.34 -0.73 8.63
N VAL A 137 12.13 -1.28 8.70
CA VAL A 137 11.57 -1.84 9.96
C VAL A 137 11.17 -3.30 9.84
N THR A 138 10.65 -3.75 8.71
CA THR A 138 10.31 -5.15 8.47
C THR A 138 10.45 -5.50 7.00
N GLN A 139 10.92 -6.71 6.72
CA GLN A 139 11.05 -7.23 5.37
C GLN A 139 9.85 -8.11 5.05
N ARG A 140 9.29 -7.92 3.88
CA ARG A 140 8.21 -8.77 3.38
C ARG A 140 8.76 -10.08 2.85
N VAL A 141 7.91 -11.10 2.90
CA VAL A 141 8.11 -12.33 2.12
C VAL A 141 7.07 -12.34 1.01
N LEU A 142 7.51 -12.49 -0.22
CA LEU A 142 6.67 -12.69 -1.39
C LEU A 142 6.75 -14.13 -1.84
N TYR A 143 5.63 -14.66 -2.28
CA TYR A 143 5.60 -16.00 -2.85
C TYR A 143 5.29 -15.93 -4.34
N PHE A 144 5.89 -16.86 -5.08
CA PHE A 144 5.67 -17.00 -6.53
C PHE A 144 5.36 -18.46 -6.85
N SER A 145 4.49 -18.67 -7.83
CA SER A 145 4.18 -20.01 -8.30
C SER A 145 3.76 -20.00 -9.77
N PRO A 146 4.13 -21.01 -10.56
CA PRO A 146 3.63 -21.15 -11.94
C PRO A 146 2.13 -21.40 -11.99
N VAL A 147 1.56 -22.00 -10.94
CA VAL A 147 0.13 -22.35 -10.83
C VAL A 147 -0.38 -22.01 -9.43
N ILE A 148 -1.70 -21.79 -9.31
CA ILE A 148 -2.36 -21.81 -8.01
C ILE A 148 -3.10 -23.14 -7.84
N PRO A 149 -3.16 -23.71 -6.61
CA PRO A 149 -3.91 -24.92 -6.35
C PRO A 149 -5.41 -24.69 -6.55
N PRO A 150 -6.21 -25.74 -6.67
CA PRO A 150 -7.66 -25.62 -6.54
C PRO A 150 -7.99 -24.94 -5.20
N ALA A 151 -8.67 -23.81 -5.29
CA ALA A 151 -8.96 -22.94 -4.14
C ALA A 151 -10.35 -22.32 -4.28
N GLU A 152 -10.96 -21.99 -3.15
CA GLU A 152 -12.23 -21.30 -3.07
C GLU A 152 -12.00 -19.78 -3.13
N PHE A 153 -12.79 -19.06 -3.92
CA PHE A 153 -12.77 -17.59 -3.91
C PHE A 153 -13.39 -17.05 -2.61
N LEU A 154 -12.76 -16.05 -2.06
CA LEU A 154 -13.25 -15.32 -0.89
C LEU A 154 -13.60 -13.89 -1.29
N SER A 155 -14.65 -13.35 -0.69
CA SER A 155 -14.91 -11.92 -0.67
C SER A 155 -13.90 -11.19 0.21
N ALA A 156 -13.77 -9.88 0.06
CA ALA A 156 -12.93 -9.03 0.92
C ALA A 156 -13.27 -9.20 2.42
N GLU A 157 -14.56 -9.32 2.75
CA GLU A 157 -15.01 -9.50 4.13
C GLU A 157 -14.62 -10.87 4.71
N GLU A 158 -14.84 -11.96 3.96
CA GLU A 158 -14.46 -13.32 4.36
C GLU A 158 -12.94 -13.44 4.51
N TYR A 159 -12.17 -12.85 3.57
CA TYR A 159 -10.72 -12.83 3.65
C TYR A 159 -10.25 -12.09 4.91
N ALA A 160 -10.76 -10.89 5.17
CA ALA A 160 -10.41 -10.11 6.34
C ALA A 160 -10.72 -10.86 7.64
N GLN A 161 -11.87 -11.50 7.74
CA GLN A 161 -12.27 -12.28 8.93
C GLN A 161 -11.33 -13.47 9.17
N ARG A 162 -11.02 -14.25 8.12
CA ARG A 162 -10.11 -15.39 8.23
C ARG A 162 -8.68 -14.95 8.53
N ARG A 163 -8.25 -13.84 7.91
CA ARG A 163 -6.93 -13.22 8.13
C ARG A 163 -6.72 -12.87 9.60
N GLU A 164 -7.63 -12.13 10.20
CA GLU A 164 -7.53 -11.74 11.61
C GLU A 164 -7.56 -12.96 12.55
N ALA A 165 -8.30 -14.01 12.21
CA ALA A 165 -8.30 -15.24 12.98
C ALA A 165 -6.95 -15.99 12.90
N LEU A 166 -6.32 -16.04 11.72
CA LEU A 166 -5.01 -16.67 11.53
C LEU A 166 -3.87 -15.87 12.17
N LEU A 167 -3.99 -14.55 12.23
CA LEU A 167 -3.01 -13.65 12.83
C LEU A 167 -3.26 -13.38 14.33
N ALA A 168 -4.28 -14.01 14.92
CA ALA A 168 -4.56 -13.84 16.34
C ALA A 168 -3.36 -14.24 17.20
N GLY A 169 -2.90 -13.32 18.07
CA GLY A 169 -1.72 -13.51 18.91
C GLY A 169 -0.37 -13.20 18.23
N CYS A 170 -0.38 -12.81 16.96
CA CYS A 170 0.82 -12.35 16.25
C CYS A 170 0.85 -10.82 16.17
N CYS A 171 2.05 -10.24 16.14
CA CYS A 171 2.20 -8.85 15.71
C CYS A 171 1.93 -8.74 14.21
N HIS A 172 0.98 -7.91 13.82
CA HIS A 172 0.62 -7.74 12.42
C HIS A 172 -0.02 -6.37 12.15
N VAL A 173 -0.10 -6.02 10.88
CA VAL A 173 -0.87 -4.85 10.46
C VAL A 173 -2.25 -5.26 9.99
N ARG A 174 -3.27 -4.74 10.67
CA ARG A 174 -4.67 -4.87 10.30
C ARG A 174 -5.03 -3.81 9.27
N LEU A 175 -5.83 -4.21 8.28
CA LEU A 175 -6.38 -3.32 7.26
C LEU A 175 -7.85 -3.01 7.56
N SER A 176 -8.26 -1.76 7.30
CA SER A 176 -9.69 -1.39 7.33
C SER A 176 -10.47 -2.10 6.22
N SER A 177 -11.79 -2.13 6.34
CA SER A 177 -12.65 -2.73 5.31
C SER A 177 -12.46 -2.08 3.93
N ALA A 178 -12.22 -0.76 3.88
CA ALA A 178 -11.95 -0.07 2.62
C ALA A 178 -10.60 -0.47 2.03
N ALA A 179 -9.55 -0.59 2.86
CA ALA A 179 -8.23 -1.02 2.43
C ALA A 179 -8.23 -2.47 1.91
N ILE A 180 -8.93 -3.38 2.57
CA ILE A 180 -9.10 -4.77 2.09
C ILE A 180 -9.87 -4.81 0.76
N ARG A 181 -10.96 -4.03 0.62
CA ARG A 181 -11.70 -3.93 -0.66
C ARG A 181 -10.82 -3.39 -1.79
N PHE A 182 -9.94 -2.43 -1.49
CA PHE A 182 -9.00 -1.95 -2.50
C PHE A 182 -7.96 -3.02 -2.87
N GLN A 183 -7.42 -3.76 -1.89
CA GLN A 183 -6.51 -4.87 -2.16
C GLN A 183 -7.18 -5.96 -3.03
N GLU A 184 -8.46 -6.28 -2.77
CA GLU A 184 -9.22 -7.19 -3.62
C GLU A 184 -9.32 -6.69 -5.06
N LYS A 185 -9.66 -5.39 -5.25
CA LYS A 185 -9.72 -4.76 -6.58
C LYS A 185 -8.39 -4.79 -7.30
N LEU A 186 -7.30 -4.52 -6.58
CA LEU A 186 -5.94 -4.64 -7.12
C LEU A 186 -5.70 -6.06 -7.63
N CYS A 187 -5.91 -7.08 -6.82
CA CYS A 187 -5.75 -8.48 -7.25
C CYS A 187 -6.62 -8.81 -8.47
N GLN A 188 -7.89 -8.36 -8.50
CA GLN A 188 -8.81 -8.58 -9.61
C GLN A 188 -8.34 -7.90 -10.91
N CYS A 189 -7.82 -6.67 -10.84
CA CYS A 189 -7.26 -5.97 -12.01
C CYS A 189 -6.07 -6.71 -12.62
N TYR A 190 -5.32 -7.45 -11.80
CA TYR A 190 -4.24 -8.32 -12.23
C TYR A 190 -4.67 -9.80 -12.40
N GLY A 191 -5.95 -10.06 -12.66
CA GLY A 191 -6.48 -11.38 -12.98
C GLY A 191 -6.44 -12.41 -11.85
N GLY A 192 -6.34 -11.93 -10.61
CA GLY A 192 -6.29 -12.74 -9.40
C GLY A 192 -7.44 -12.45 -8.43
N GLY A 193 -7.20 -12.59 -7.13
CA GLY A 193 -8.19 -12.37 -6.08
C GLY A 193 -7.74 -12.89 -4.73
N PHE A 194 -8.71 -13.09 -3.85
CA PHE A 194 -8.57 -13.71 -2.54
C PHE A 194 -9.06 -15.15 -2.56
N TYR A 195 -8.34 -16.04 -1.89
CA TYR A 195 -8.58 -17.48 -1.97
C TYR A 195 -8.42 -18.16 -0.61
N ALA A 196 -9.18 -19.25 -0.44
CA ALA A 196 -8.95 -20.23 0.63
C ALA A 196 -8.36 -21.52 0.06
N VAL A 197 -7.41 -22.12 0.78
CA VAL A 197 -6.81 -23.40 0.48
C VAL A 197 -6.63 -24.21 1.78
N GLY A 198 -7.40 -25.28 1.95
CA GLY A 198 -7.46 -25.97 3.23
C GLY A 198 -7.89 -25.00 4.35
N ASP A 199 -7.12 -24.97 5.45
CA ASP A 199 -7.34 -24.04 6.56
C ASP A 199 -6.61 -22.69 6.38
N GLY A 200 -5.88 -22.51 5.27
CA GLY A 200 -5.13 -21.30 4.96
C GLY A 200 -5.86 -20.38 3.98
N ILE A 201 -5.31 -19.18 3.84
CA ILE A 201 -5.76 -18.17 2.86
C ILE A 201 -4.56 -17.58 2.13
N PHE A 202 -4.80 -17.08 0.92
CA PHE A 202 -3.81 -16.31 0.17
C PHE A 202 -4.48 -15.28 -0.72
N CYS A 203 -3.74 -14.23 -1.06
CA CYS A 203 -4.10 -13.36 -2.18
C CYS A 203 -3.09 -13.56 -3.32
N ALA A 204 -3.55 -13.44 -4.56
CA ALA A 204 -2.71 -13.65 -5.73
C ALA A 204 -3.02 -12.63 -6.83
N CYS A 205 -1.97 -12.25 -7.57
CA CYS A 205 -2.02 -11.47 -8.78
C CYS A 205 -1.38 -12.27 -9.91
N ARG A 206 -1.96 -12.22 -11.10
CA ARG A 206 -1.41 -12.88 -12.30
C ARG A 206 -0.26 -12.04 -12.83
N GLU A 207 0.85 -12.70 -13.16
CA GLU A 207 2.00 -12.13 -13.86
C GLU A 207 2.25 -12.90 -15.17
N GLU A 208 3.21 -12.43 -15.99
CA GLU A 208 3.50 -13.05 -17.30
C GLU A 208 3.88 -14.53 -17.17
N GLU A 209 4.69 -14.88 -16.17
CA GLU A 209 5.23 -16.24 -15.99
C GLU A 209 4.59 -17.01 -14.83
N GLY A 210 3.43 -16.59 -14.33
CA GLY A 210 2.80 -17.28 -13.20
C GLY A 210 1.97 -16.39 -12.30
N TRP A 211 2.13 -16.57 -11.00
CA TRP A 211 1.39 -15.87 -9.97
C TRP A 211 2.32 -15.29 -8.93
N ARG A 212 2.13 -14.02 -8.61
CA ARG A 212 2.68 -13.39 -7.42
C ARG A 212 1.65 -13.47 -6.30
N ILE A 213 2.09 -13.88 -5.13
CA ILE A 213 1.25 -14.11 -3.96
C ILE A 213 1.78 -13.20 -2.83
N PRO A 214 1.22 -11.98 -2.71
CA PRO A 214 1.67 -11.00 -1.70
C PRO A 214 1.47 -11.48 -0.26
N GLU A 215 0.46 -12.30 0.00
CA GLU A 215 0.21 -12.87 1.31
C GLU A 215 -0.25 -14.33 1.19
N LEU A 216 0.37 -15.19 2.01
CA LEU A 216 -0.03 -16.57 2.23
C LEU A 216 0.01 -16.84 3.73
N LEU A 217 -1.14 -17.15 4.31
CA LEU A 217 -1.30 -17.41 5.74
C LEU A 217 -1.88 -18.82 5.94
N CYS A 218 -1.18 -19.61 6.74
CA CYS A 218 -1.60 -20.97 7.08
C CYS A 218 -1.52 -21.19 8.59
N PRO A 219 -2.38 -22.04 9.17
CA PRO A 219 -2.26 -22.41 10.58
C PRO A 219 -0.94 -23.15 10.84
N GLY A 220 -0.14 -22.67 11.78
CA GLY A 220 1.17 -23.23 12.06
C GLY A 220 2.17 -22.98 10.92
N GLU A 221 3.28 -23.77 10.94
CA GLU A 221 4.35 -23.64 9.93
C GLU A 221 4.10 -24.52 8.66
N ASN A 222 2.96 -25.16 8.56
CA ASN A 222 2.65 -26.09 7.47
C ASN A 222 2.07 -25.35 6.28
N LEU A 223 2.93 -24.96 5.34
CA LEU A 223 2.46 -24.54 4.01
C LEU A 223 1.71 -25.71 3.33
N PRO A 224 0.61 -25.45 2.62
CA PRO A 224 -0.06 -26.49 1.85
C PRO A 224 0.92 -27.08 0.82
N ALA A 225 0.70 -28.34 0.45
CA ALA A 225 1.43 -28.95 -0.65
C ALA A 225 1.09 -28.21 -1.95
N TRP A 226 1.98 -27.31 -2.35
CA TRP A 226 1.79 -26.41 -3.48
C TRP A 226 2.98 -26.57 -4.42
N ASP A 227 2.74 -27.21 -5.57
CA ASP A 227 3.79 -27.49 -6.54
C ASP A 227 4.36 -26.21 -7.15
N GLY A 228 5.70 -26.07 -7.08
CA GLY A 228 6.42 -24.92 -7.60
C GLY A 228 6.29 -23.63 -6.77
N LEU A 229 5.67 -23.66 -5.58
CA LEU A 229 5.68 -22.50 -4.68
C LEU A 229 7.09 -22.20 -4.21
N ARG A 230 7.52 -20.96 -4.34
CA ARG A 230 8.80 -20.45 -3.85
C ARG A 230 8.59 -19.16 -3.09
N ALA A 231 9.33 -18.97 -2.02
CA ALA A 231 9.38 -17.75 -1.25
C ALA A 231 10.61 -16.94 -1.66
N GLU A 232 10.47 -15.64 -1.76
CA GLU A 232 11.54 -14.68 -2.04
C GLU A 232 11.50 -13.55 -1.01
N GLU A 233 12.66 -13.02 -0.68
CA GLU A 233 12.74 -11.80 0.12
C GLU A 233 12.19 -10.62 -0.69
N GLY A 234 11.17 -9.99 -0.14
CA GLY A 234 10.53 -8.80 -0.72
C GLY A 234 11.20 -7.50 -0.24
N PRO A 235 10.63 -6.37 -0.64
CA PRO A 235 11.12 -5.06 -0.20
C PRO A 235 10.89 -4.85 1.30
N TYR A 236 11.71 -3.97 1.90
CA TYR A 236 11.53 -3.51 3.27
C TYR A 236 10.47 -2.41 3.35
N LEU A 237 9.58 -2.54 4.33
CA LEU A 237 8.76 -1.42 4.79
C LEU A 237 9.66 -0.43 5.55
N CYS A 238 9.43 0.85 5.32
CA CYS A 238 10.07 1.93 6.06
C CYS A 238 9.07 2.64 6.97
N SER A 239 9.49 2.98 8.19
CA SER A 239 8.70 3.73 9.16
C SER A 239 9.58 4.71 9.95
N ASP A 240 8.98 5.76 10.50
CA ASP A 240 9.63 6.70 11.41
C ASP A 240 9.68 6.19 12.87
N LEU A 241 8.92 5.13 13.19
CA LEU A 241 9.00 4.41 14.46
C LEU A 241 9.30 2.92 14.21
N PRO A 242 9.98 2.24 15.15
CA PRO A 242 10.27 0.81 15.01
C PRO A 242 8.99 -0.02 15.06
N PHE A 243 9.00 -1.16 14.37
CA PHE A 243 8.01 -2.20 14.50
C PHE A 243 8.51 -3.28 15.48
N PRO A 244 7.62 -3.96 16.19
CA PRO A 244 7.99 -5.14 16.95
C PRO A 244 8.62 -6.21 16.04
N ASP A 245 9.59 -6.96 16.58
CA ASP A 245 10.22 -8.05 15.85
C ASP A 245 9.19 -9.08 15.37
N GLY A 246 9.36 -9.54 14.14
CA GLY A 246 8.45 -10.52 13.53
C GLY A 246 7.06 -9.97 13.17
N CYS A 247 6.87 -8.65 13.11
CA CYS A 247 5.62 -8.05 12.68
C CYS A 247 5.31 -8.37 11.22
N ILE A 248 4.09 -8.85 10.96
CA ILE A 248 3.62 -9.25 9.63
C ILE A 248 2.95 -8.05 8.94
N TRP A 249 3.57 -7.60 7.87
CA TRP A 249 3.01 -6.61 6.95
C TRP A 249 3.15 -7.09 5.51
N ASN A 250 2.20 -7.87 5.02
CA ASN A 250 2.26 -8.46 3.69
C ASN A 250 1.45 -7.69 2.63
N LEU A 251 0.36 -7.04 3.02
CA LEU A 251 -0.50 -6.30 2.10
C LEU A 251 -0.18 -4.81 2.11
N SER A 252 0.26 -4.26 0.99
CA SER A 252 0.72 -2.87 0.82
C SER A 252 0.27 -2.24 -0.50
N PHE A 253 -0.73 -2.80 -1.15
CA PHE A 253 -1.26 -2.28 -2.42
C PHE A 253 -0.25 -2.32 -3.58
N ASP A 254 0.56 -3.38 -3.67
CA ASP A 254 1.58 -3.60 -4.69
C ASP A 254 1.40 -4.92 -5.45
#